data_5054ae12768e3f60dfaa184432259e42
#
_entry.id   5054ae12768e3f60dfaa184432259e42
#
_cell.length_a   1.000
_cell.length_b   1.000
_cell.length_c   1.000
_cell.angle_alpha   90.00
_cell.angle_beta   90.00
_cell.angle_gamma   90.00
#
_symmetry.space_group_name_H-M   'P 1'
#
loop_
_entity.id
_entity.type
_entity.pdbx_description
1 polymer ?
#
loop_
_entity_poly.entity_id
_entity_poly.type
_entity_poly.pdbx_seq_one_letter_code
_entity_poly.pdbx_strand_id
1 'polypeptide(L)'
;MSCDIKTQKGIYIHIPFCISKCIYCDFCSAPADDDTKERYVNALCAEIVHEGKEAEKNGDDRSISTIFFGGGTPSILPAQLFVKIMCVVREAFSVSEDAEITVECNPGTLTAGKLGAYRSMGVNRLSIGL
;
A
#
# COMPACT_ATOMS: atom_id res chain seq x y z
N MET A 1 4.02 -7.05 -10.57
CA MET A 1 3.60 -7.50 -9.24
C MET A 1 3.20 -6.35 -8.35
N SER A 2 2.07 -6.48 -7.71
CA SER A 2 1.54 -5.42 -6.84
C SER A 2 2.18 -5.41 -5.47
N CYS A 3 2.81 -6.51 -5.09
CA CYS A 3 3.43 -6.67 -3.78
C CYS A 3 4.78 -7.32 -3.99
N ASP A 4 5.82 -6.70 -3.48
CA ASP A 4 7.19 -7.20 -3.59
C ASP A 4 7.77 -7.33 -2.19
N ILE A 5 8.10 -8.57 -1.79
CA ILE A 5 8.62 -8.86 -0.46
C ILE A 5 10.10 -9.15 -0.57
N LYS A 6 10.89 -8.31 0.06
CA LYS A 6 12.34 -8.40 0.05
C LYS A 6 12.85 -9.27 1.20
N THR A 7 13.98 -9.91 1.00
CA THR A 7 14.64 -10.65 2.05
C THR A 7 15.06 -9.76 3.21
N GLN A 8 15.14 -8.45 2.98
CA GLN A 8 15.46 -7.45 4.00
C GLN A 8 14.24 -7.11 4.86
N LYS A 9 13.19 -7.91 4.79
CA LYS A 9 11.99 -7.75 5.62
C LYS A 9 11.20 -6.49 5.31
N GLY A 10 11.21 -6.11 4.05
CA GLY A 10 10.44 -4.97 3.56
C GLY A 10 9.34 -5.41 2.61
N ILE A 11 8.24 -4.68 2.62
CA ILE A 11 7.15 -4.87 1.66
C ILE A 11 6.98 -3.59 0.87
N TYR A 12 7.00 -3.71 -0.46
CA TYR A 12 6.62 -2.62 -1.35
C TYR A 12 5.24 -2.91 -1.91
N ILE A 13 4.33 -1.96 -1.75
CA ILE A 13 2.96 -2.08 -2.26
C ILE A 13 2.77 -1.04 -3.35
N HIS A 14 2.46 -1.51 -4.54
CA HIS A 14 2.31 -0.66 -5.71
C HIS A 14 0.85 -0.29 -5.93
N ILE A 15 0.57 1.02 -5.95
CA ILE A 15 -0.77 1.55 -6.21
C ILE A 15 -0.70 2.34 -7.52
N PRO A 16 -1.20 1.79 -8.63
CA PRO A 16 -0.97 2.35 -9.96
C PRO A 16 -1.95 3.46 -10.38
N PHE A 17 -2.68 4.04 -9.45
CA PHE A 17 -3.70 5.05 -9.78
C PHE A 17 -3.15 6.46 -9.63
N CYS A 18 -3.61 7.36 -10.49
CA CYS A 18 -3.22 8.77 -10.50
C CYS A 18 -4.44 9.66 -10.38
N ILE A 19 -4.24 10.90 -9.94
CA ILE A 19 -5.33 11.88 -9.80
C ILE A 19 -5.92 12.23 -11.15
N SER A 20 -5.02 12.43 -12.14
CA SER A 20 -5.42 12.75 -13.49
C SER A 20 -4.42 12.15 -14.44
N LYS A 21 -4.86 11.94 -15.68
CA LYS A 21 -3.96 11.42 -16.70
C LYS A 21 -2.92 12.49 -17.01
N CYS A 22 -1.66 12.15 -16.81
CA CYS A 22 -0.55 13.03 -17.14
C CYS A 22 -0.10 12.72 -18.57
N ILE A 23 0.11 13.77 -19.36
CA ILE A 23 0.53 13.58 -20.75
C ILE A 23 1.92 12.94 -20.84
N TYR A 24 2.69 13.02 -19.78
CA TYR A 24 4.02 12.43 -19.72
C TYR A 24 4.05 11.05 -19.08
N CYS A 25 2.91 10.53 -18.68
CA CYS A 25 2.84 9.34 -17.85
C CYS A 25 1.89 8.33 -18.47
N ASP A 26 2.33 7.73 -19.57
CA ASP A 26 1.52 6.73 -20.27
C ASP A 26 1.29 5.48 -19.43
N PHE A 27 2.12 5.26 -18.42
CA PHE A 27 2.01 4.10 -17.55
C PHE A 27 0.97 4.25 -16.47
N CYS A 28 0.62 5.49 -16.17
CA CYS A 28 -0.47 5.74 -15.25
C CYS A 28 -1.75 5.76 -16.06
N SER A 29 -2.60 4.81 -15.84
CA SER A 29 -3.89 4.80 -16.48
C SER A 29 -4.65 6.08 -16.15
N ALA A 30 -5.72 6.32 -16.89
CA ALA A 30 -6.65 7.38 -16.56
C ALA A 30 -7.12 7.19 -15.12
N PRO A 31 -7.62 8.26 -14.48
CA PRO A 31 -8.16 8.14 -13.13
C PRO A 31 -9.15 6.98 -13.06
N ALA A 32 -8.98 6.12 -12.09
CA ALA A 32 -9.84 4.96 -11.93
C ALA A 32 -11.05 5.31 -11.09
N ASP A 33 -12.17 4.68 -11.37
CA ASP A 33 -13.35 4.82 -10.53
C ASP A 33 -13.20 3.99 -9.25
N ASP A 34 -14.15 4.15 -8.34
CA ASP A 34 -14.08 3.48 -7.05
C ASP A 34 -14.18 1.96 -7.18
N ASP A 35 -14.95 1.48 -8.13
CA ASP A 35 -15.09 0.05 -8.38
C ASP A 35 -13.77 -0.57 -8.82
N THR A 36 -13.06 0.11 -9.73
CA THR A 36 -11.75 -0.36 -10.20
C THR A 36 -10.75 -0.38 -9.07
N LYS A 37 -10.73 0.65 -8.22
CA LYS A 37 -9.84 0.70 -7.07
C LYS A 37 -10.13 -0.44 -6.10
N GLU A 38 -11.41 -0.69 -5.83
CA GLU A 38 -11.81 -1.76 -4.93
C GLU A 38 -11.41 -3.13 -5.46
N ARG A 39 -11.61 -3.37 -6.75
CA ARG A 39 -11.20 -4.63 -7.37
C ARG A 39 -9.69 -4.82 -7.30
N TYR A 40 -8.94 -3.76 -7.55
CA TYR A 40 -7.48 -3.83 -7.45
C TYR A 40 -7.06 -4.18 -6.02
N VAL A 41 -7.64 -3.50 -5.03
CA VAL A 41 -7.32 -3.74 -3.63
C VAL A 41 -7.67 -5.17 -3.22
N ASN A 42 -8.80 -5.69 -3.69
CA ASN A 42 -9.18 -7.07 -3.39
C ASN A 42 -8.15 -8.07 -3.95
N ALA A 43 -7.69 -7.84 -5.17
CA ALA A 43 -6.66 -8.68 -5.79
C ALA A 43 -5.33 -8.55 -5.05
N LEU A 44 -4.97 -7.34 -4.67
CA LEU A 44 -3.75 -7.08 -3.90
C LEU A 44 -3.80 -7.79 -2.55
N CYS A 45 -4.92 -7.72 -1.86
CA CYS A 45 -5.09 -8.40 -0.57
C CYS A 45 -4.95 -9.93 -0.72
N ALA A 46 -5.52 -10.48 -1.80
CA ALA A 46 -5.36 -11.91 -2.07
C ALA A 46 -3.90 -12.29 -2.30
N GLU A 47 -3.16 -11.44 -3.00
CA GLU A 47 -1.73 -11.66 -3.23
C GLU A 47 -0.95 -11.61 -1.91
N ILE A 48 -1.25 -10.65 -1.06
CA ILE A 48 -0.58 -10.52 0.24
C ILE A 48 -0.81 -11.78 1.09
N VAL A 49 -2.05 -12.26 1.14
CA VAL A 49 -2.38 -13.48 1.87
C VAL A 49 -1.60 -14.67 1.31
N HIS A 50 -1.55 -14.77 -0.01
CA HIS A 50 -0.82 -15.85 -0.68
C HIS A 50 0.67 -15.83 -0.31
N GLU A 51 1.29 -14.65 -0.37
CA GLU A 51 2.70 -14.49 -0.05
C GLU A 51 3.00 -14.84 1.41
N GLY A 52 2.10 -14.45 2.32
CA GLY A 52 2.24 -14.79 3.72
C GLY A 52 2.18 -16.30 3.96
N LYS A 53 1.26 -16.98 3.28
CA LYS A 53 1.13 -18.44 3.38
C LYS A 53 2.33 -19.17 2.79
N GLU A 54 2.85 -18.65 1.67
CA GLU A 54 4.04 -19.25 1.05
C GLU A 54 5.25 -19.08 1.95
N ALA A 55 5.41 -17.91 2.59
CA ALA A 55 6.50 -17.70 3.52
C ALA A 55 6.41 -18.66 4.70
N GLU A 56 5.21 -18.83 5.25
CA GLU A 56 4.99 -19.77 6.34
C GLU A 56 5.30 -21.20 5.93
N LYS A 57 4.82 -21.60 4.77
CA LYS A 57 5.03 -22.96 4.24
C LYS A 57 6.51 -23.25 4.04
N ASN A 58 7.28 -22.24 3.59
CA ASN A 58 8.71 -22.40 3.35
C ASN A 58 9.55 -22.23 4.61
N GLY A 59 8.93 -21.92 5.73
CA GLY A 59 9.65 -21.68 6.98
C GLY A 59 10.37 -20.34 7.02
N ASP A 60 9.99 -19.40 6.16
CA ASP A 60 10.61 -18.10 6.11
C ASP A 60 10.15 -17.21 7.26
N ASP A 61 11.03 -16.29 7.66
CA ASP A 61 10.70 -15.28 8.67
C ASP A 61 9.72 -14.28 8.06
N ARG A 62 8.55 -14.13 8.69
CA ARG A 62 7.52 -13.19 8.26
C ARG A 62 7.57 -11.85 8.98
N SER A 63 8.69 -11.54 9.63
CA SER A 63 8.87 -10.25 10.29
C SER A 63 9.10 -9.15 9.25
N ILE A 64 8.41 -8.04 9.40
CA ILE A 64 8.48 -6.90 8.48
C ILE A 64 8.89 -5.67 9.25
N SER A 65 9.94 -4.99 8.78
CA SER A 65 10.43 -3.77 9.40
C SER A 65 10.16 -2.52 8.56
N THR A 66 9.80 -2.68 7.29
CA THR A 66 9.46 -1.54 6.44
C THR A 66 8.28 -1.88 5.54
N ILE A 67 7.40 -0.90 5.33
CA ILE A 67 6.32 -1.00 4.37
C ILE A 67 6.31 0.30 3.58
N PHE A 68 6.30 0.21 2.26
CA PHE A 68 6.31 1.39 1.40
C PHE A 68 5.18 1.29 0.37
N PHE A 69 4.30 2.28 0.39
CA PHE A 69 3.23 2.41 -0.60
C PHE A 69 3.68 3.40 -1.66
N GLY A 70 3.90 2.91 -2.86
CA GLY A 70 4.39 3.76 -3.96
C GLY A 70 3.63 3.49 -5.24
N GLY A 71 4.11 4.06 -6.33
CA GLY A 71 3.54 3.88 -7.65
C GLY A 71 3.04 5.18 -8.24
N GLY A 72 1.76 5.24 -8.60
CA GLY A 72 1.14 6.47 -9.09
C GLY A 72 0.96 7.46 -7.96
N THR A 73 -0.23 7.46 -7.36
CA THR A 73 -0.52 8.31 -6.20
C THR A 73 -1.24 7.47 -5.16
N PRO A 74 -0.50 6.77 -4.28
CA PRO A 74 -1.14 5.90 -3.28
C PRO A 74 -2.19 6.61 -2.42
N SER A 75 -2.00 7.89 -2.14
CA SER A 75 -2.94 8.64 -1.31
C SER A 75 -4.28 8.90 -2.00
N ILE A 76 -4.45 8.48 -3.25
CA ILE A 76 -5.74 8.58 -3.92
C ILE A 76 -6.74 7.54 -3.40
N LEU A 77 -6.26 6.45 -2.81
CA LEU A 77 -7.14 5.42 -2.29
C LEU A 77 -8.03 5.96 -1.18
N PRO A 78 -9.33 5.61 -1.19
CA PRO A 78 -10.18 5.88 -0.03
C PRO A 78 -9.58 5.29 1.24
N ALA A 79 -9.82 5.96 2.36
CA ALA A 79 -9.24 5.55 3.63
C ALA A 79 -9.58 4.09 3.98
N GLN A 80 -10.83 3.66 3.72
CA GLN A 80 -11.22 2.29 4.05
C GLN A 80 -10.47 1.24 3.24
N LEU A 81 -10.09 1.55 2.01
CA LEU A 81 -9.31 0.61 1.21
C LEU A 81 -7.87 0.52 1.72
N PHE A 82 -7.29 1.64 2.12
CA PHE A 82 -5.98 1.65 2.75
C PHE A 82 -5.98 0.82 4.03
N VAL A 83 -6.98 1.02 4.88
CA VAL A 83 -7.11 0.27 6.13
C VAL A 83 -7.23 -1.23 5.83
N LYS A 84 -8.00 -1.60 4.82
CA LYS A 84 -8.15 -3.00 4.43
C LYS A 84 -6.81 -3.63 4.08
N ILE A 85 -5.99 -2.94 3.28
CA ILE A 85 -4.67 -3.44 2.90
C ILE A 85 -3.81 -3.64 4.15
N MET A 86 -3.76 -2.64 5.03
CA MET A 86 -2.93 -2.73 6.23
C MET A 86 -3.37 -3.84 7.17
N CYS A 87 -4.68 -4.05 7.31
CA CYS A 87 -5.18 -5.14 8.15
C CYS A 87 -4.74 -6.49 7.59
N VAL A 88 -4.82 -6.66 6.27
CA VAL A 88 -4.41 -7.91 5.63
C VAL A 88 -2.90 -8.12 5.77
N VAL A 89 -2.11 -7.07 5.62
CA VAL A 89 -0.65 -7.16 5.81
C VAL A 89 -0.33 -7.63 7.22
N ARG A 90 -1.00 -7.06 8.23
CA ARG A 90 -0.74 -7.42 9.63
C ARG A 90 -1.20 -8.83 9.97
N GLU A 91 -2.18 -9.36 9.27
CA GLU A 91 -2.59 -10.75 9.45
C GLU A 91 -1.62 -11.71 8.79
N ALA A 92 -1.10 -11.35 7.61
CA ALA A 92 -0.23 -12.22 6.83
C ALA A 92 1.22 -12.21 7.31
N PHE A 93 1.66 -11.11 7.92
CA PHE A 93 3.04 -10.91 8.35
C PHE A 93 3.10 -10.33 9.74
N SER A 94 4.29 -10.46 10.37
CA SER A 94 4.55 -9.85 11.68
C SER A 94 5.20 -8.48 11.45
N VAL A 95 4.42 -7.42 11.55
CA VAL A 95 4.93 -6.06 11.38
C VAL A 95 5.50 -5.58 12.71
N SER A 96 6.76 -5.16 12.71
CA SER A 96 7.43 -4.67 13.91
C SER A 96 6.72 -3.43 14.44
N GLU A 97 6.73 -3.25 15.77
CA GLU A 97 6.13 -2.08 16.39
C GLU A 97 6.80 -0.78 15.93
N ASP A 98 8.10 -0.84 15.64
CA ASP A 98 8.88 0.30 15.16
C ASP A 98 9.07 0.30 13.64
N ALA A 99 8.25 -0.46 12.92
CA ALA A 99 8.36 -0.53 11.47
C ALA A 99 8.20 0.86 10.83
N GLU A 100 9.02 1.14 9.84
CA GLU A 100 8.84 2.35 9.04
C GLU A 100 7.76 2.08 7.99
N ILE A 101 6.69 2.83 8.06
CA ILE A 101 5.57 2.68 7.12
C ILE A 101 5.39 4.01 6.39
N THR A 102 5.67 3.99 5.10
CA THR A 102 5.68 5.18 4.25
C THR A 102 4.57 5.14 3.22
N VAL A 103 3.92 6.27 3.01
CA VAL A 103 2.94 6.43 1.93
C VAL A 103 3.37 7.60 1.06
N GLU A 104 3.49 7.36 -0.24
CA GLU A 104 3.69 8.44 -1.20
C GLU A 104 2.36 9.18 -1.36
N CYS A 105 2.41 10.49 -1.25
CA CYS A 105 1.22 11.32 -1.20
C CYS A 105 1.27 12.47 -2.18
N ASN A 106 0.12 12.82 -2.70
CA ASN A 106 -0.07 14.11 -3.37
C ASN A 106 -0.92 14.97 -2.41
N PRO A 107 -0.47 16.20 -2.09
CA PRO A 107 -1.20 17.04 -1.14
C PRO A 107 -2.68 17.22 -1.51
N GLY A 108 -2.99 17.24 -2.80
CA GLY A 108 -4.36 17.42 -3.26
C GLY A 108 -5.30 16.25 -2.94
N THR A 109 -4.75 15.09 -2.57
CA THR A 109 -5.56 13.92 -2.24
C THR A 109 -5.65 13.68 -0.73
N LEU A 110 -4.93 14.45 0.07
CA LEU A 110 -4.94 14.26 1.51
C LEU A 110 -6.15 14.93 2.15
N THR A 111 -6.74 14.22 3.09
CA THR A 111 -7.85 14.75 3.91
C THR A 111 -7.53 14.42 5.37
N ALA A 112 -8.22 15.11 6.29
CA ALA A 112 -8.07 14.81 7.71
C ALA A 112 -8.43 13.34 8.00
N GLY A 113 -9.46 12.82 7.33
CA GLY A 113 -9.86 11.42 7.49
C GLY A 113 -8.79 10.44 7.05
N LYS A 114 -8.14 10.70 5.91
CA LYS A 114 -7.06 9.85 5.44
C LYS A 114 -5.86 9.92 6.37
N LEU A 115 -5.48 11.11 6.80
CA LEU A 115 -4.35 11.26 7.72
C LEU A 115 -4.60 10.54 9.03
N GLY A 116 -5.83 10.61 9.54
CA GLY A 116 -6.20 9.87 10.73
C GLY A 116 -6.11 8.37 10.54
N ALA A 117 -6.59 7.87 9.40
CA ALA A 117 -6.51 6.45 9.07
C ALA A 117 -5.06 5.99 8.95
N TYR A 118 -4.22 6.79 8.30
CA TYR A 118 -2.80 6.46 8.16
C TYR A 118 -2.15 6.33 9.54
N ARG A 119 -2.38 7.32 10.40
CA ARG A 119 -1.81 7.29 11.74
C ARG A 119 -2.30 6.09 12.54
N SER A 120 -3.59 5.80 12.46
CA SER A 120 -4.17 4.64 13.15
C SER A 120 -3.57 3.33 12.70
N MET A 121 -3.17 3.24 11.43
CA MET A 121 -2.58 2.02 10.88
C MET A 121 -1.08 1.96 11.05
N GLY A 122 -0.46 2.96 11.66
CA GLY A 122 0.96 2.94 11.95
C GLY A 122 1.85 3.66 10.95
N VAL A 123 1.26 4.39 9.99
CA VAL A 123 2.07 5.18 9.07
C VAL A 123 2.83 6.25 9.85
N ASN A 124 4.13 6.28 9.67
CA ASN A 124 4.99 7.24 10.38
C ASN A 124 5.85 8.07 9.43
N ARG A 125 5.65 7.94 8.14
CA ARG A 125 6.39 8.73 7.15
C ARG A 125 5.50 8.99 5.93
N LEU A 126 5.50 10.24 5.48
CA LEU A 126 4.82 10.61 4.24
C LEU A 126 5.87 11.11 3.26
N SER A 127 5.82 10.62 2.02
CA SER A 127 6.66 11.12 0.95
C SER A 127 5.78 11.97 0.05
N ILE A 128 5.94 13.28 0.15
CA ILE A 128 5.03 14.21 -0.54
C ILE A 128 5.65 14.68 -1.84
N GLY A 129 4.96 14.39 -2.93
CA GLY A 129 5.35 14.84 -4.26
C GLY A 129 4.76 16.21 -4.56
N LEU A 130 5.52 17.00 -5.28
CA LEU A 130 5.07 18.33 -5.71
C LEU A 130 4.58 18.32 -7.15
#